data_24f0405b63534888d599f827eda6ac70
#
_entry.id   24f0405b63534888d599f827eda6ac70
#
_cell.length_a   1.000
_cell.length_b   1.000
_cell.length_c   1.000
_cell.angle_alpha   90.00
_cell.angle_beta   90.00
_cell.angle_gamma   90.00
#
_symmetry.space_group_name_H-M   'P 1'
#
loop_
_entity.id
_entity.type
_entity.pdbx_description
1 polymer ?
#
loop_
_entity_poly.entity_id
_entity_poly.type
_entity_poly.pdbx_seq_one_letter_code
_entity_poly.pdbx_strand_id
1 'polypeptide(L)'
;MNIKRFFIKLIVYGLLLFIIFASLYSLFLRDLWVNKGITKTERRMELPGDNYVENPDTVYQQAITINAPADVVWAYLIQVGYQRAGWYNWDFINRWAADNYFYKGNSSANNIILELQSLKEGDNISILPEIAFKVEKLKKNNHLLLTAKEGEDYVVTWAYDLRILQDDMTRLMVRWQSDIGEGFLFDLMNYVITEPGGAGIQQWEMLKGIKKRAERDYNNLNN
;
A
#
# COMPACT_ATOMS: atom_id res chain seq x y z
N MET A 1 -24.81 -43.08 0.99
CA MET A 1 -24.15 -41.99 0.22
C MET A 1 -22.64 -42.20 0.31
N ASN A 2 -21.93 -42.33 -0.84
CA ASN A 2 -20.50 -42.64 -0.81
C ASN A 2 -19.73 -41.39 -0.36
N ILE A 3 -19.15 -41.42 0.83
CA ILE A 3 -18.43 -40.31 1.47
C ILE A 3 -17.39 -39.69 0.49
N LYS A 4 -16.64 -40.51 -0.24
CA LYS A 4 -15.66 -40.02 -1.23
C LYS A 4 -16.32 -39.17 -2.32
N ARG A 5 -17.49 -39.56 -2.83
CA ARG A 5 -18.22 -38.80 -3.84
C ARG A 5 -18.77 -37.49 -3.28
N PHE A 6 -19.13 -37.46 -2.01
CA PHE A 6 -19.56 -36.23 -1.33
C PHE A 6 -18.42 -35.22 -1.25
N PHE A 7 -17.24 -35.64 -0.77
CA PHE A 7 -16.06 -34.77 -0.67
C PHE A 7 -15.59 -34.28 -2.07
N ILE A 8 -15.60 -35.16 -3.07
CA ILE A 8 -15.25 -34.75 -4.45
C ILE A 8 -16.21 -33.66 -4.94
N LYS A 9 -17.53 -33.81 -4.75
CA LYS A 9 -18.49 -32.77 -5.13
C LYS A 9 -18.27 -31.46 -4.38
N LEU A 10 -17.98 -31.51 -3.08
CA LEU A 10 -17.69 -30.33 -2.28
C LEU A 10 -16.47 -29.55 -2.81
N ILE A 11 -15.39 -30.28 -3.14
CA ILE A 11 -14.19 -29.69 -3.73
C ILE A 11 -14.50 -29.07 -5.09
N VAL A 12 -15.22 -29.79 -5.97
CA VAL A 12 -15.58 -29.30 -7.30
C VAL A 12 -16.46 -28.04 -7.20
N TYR A 13 -17.46 -28.01 -6.33
CA TYR A 13 -18.28 -26.82 -6.13
C TYR A 13 -17.47 -25.66 -5.51
N GLY A 14 -16.56 -25.94 -4.59
CA GLY A 14 -15.64 -24.95 -4.05
C GLY A 14 -14.75 -24.32 -5.12
N LEU A 15 -14.19 -25.15 -6.02
CA LEU A 15 -13.39 -24.68 -7.16
C LEU A 15 -14.22 -23.86 -8.15
N LEU A 16 -15.44 -24.30 -8.48
CA LEU A 16 -16.33 -23.57 -9.37
C LEU A 16 -16.69 -22.19 -8.77
N LEU A 17 -17.06 -22.13 -7.49
CA LEU A 17 -17.34 -20.86 -6.80
C LEU A 17 -16.12 -19.94 -6.76
N PHE A 18 -14.93 -20.49 -6.54
CA PHE A 18 -13.68 -19.74 -6.57
C PHE A 18 -13.41 -19.16 -7.97
N ILE A 19 -13.57 -19.97 -9.04
CA ILE A 19 -13.39 -19.51 -10.42
C ILE A 19 -14.39 -18.39 -10.76
N ILE A 20 -15.66 -18.55 -10.36
CA ILE A 20 -16.69 -17.53 -10.57
C ILE A 20 -16.31 -16.24 -9.84
N PHE A 21 -15.93 -16.34 -8.55
CA PHE A 21 -15.49 -15.19 -7.77
C PHE A 21 -14.29 -14.50 -8.38
N ALA A 22 -13.25 -15.25 -8.75
CA ALA A 22 -12.04 -14.74 -9.39
C ALA A 22 -12.36 -14.01 -10.71
N SER A 23 -13.26 -14.60 -11.52
CA SER A 23 -13.70 -14.00 -12.79
C SER A 23 -14.49 -12.70 -12.55
N LEU A 24 -15.42 -12.69 -11.62
CA LEU A 24 -16.20 -11.49 -11.26
C LEU A 24 -15.30 -10.39 -10.68
N TYR A 25 -14.34 -10.76 -9.81
CA TYR A 25 -13.36 -9.84 -9.29
C TYR A 25 -12.54 -9.22 -10.42
N SER A 26 -11.95 -10.06 -11.27
CA SER A 26 -11.11 -9.63 -12.38
C SER A 26 -11.84 -8.66 -13.33
N LEU A 27 -13.07 -8.98 -13.70
CA LEU A 27 -13.85 -8.23 -14.70
C LEU A 27 -14.45 -6.93 -14.16
N PHE A 28 -14.82 -6.89 -12.88
CA PHE A 28 -15.66 -5.81 -12.35
C PHE A 28 -15.10 -5.09 -11.13
N LEU A 29 -14.32 -5.76 -10.29
CA LEU A 29 -13.90 -5.21 -9.00
C LEU A 29 -12.42 -4.80 -8.97
N ARG A 30 -11.57 -5.43 -9.77
CA ARG A 30 -10.13 -5.18 -9.76
C ARG A 30 -9.80 -3.70 -9.99
N ASP A 31 -10.33 -3.11 -11.06
CA ASP A 31 -10.03 -1.71 -11.41
C ASP A 31 -10.52 -0.72 -10.35
N LEU A 32 -11.59 -1.06 -9.63
CA LEU A 32 -12.11 -0.23 -8.52
C LEU A 32 -11.11 -0.10 -7.35
N TRP A 33 -10.30 -1.13 -7.10
CA TRP A 33 -9.33 -1.12 -6.01
C TRP A 33 -7.96 -0.68 -6.49
N VAL A 34 -7.51 -1.22 -7.61
CA VAL A 34 -6.19 -0.94 -8.20
C VAL A 34 -6.03 0.55 -8.56
N ASN A 35 -7.13 1.19 -8.98
CA ASN A 35 -7.15 2.59 -9.41
C ASN A 35 -8.06 3.46 -8.54
N LYS A 36 -8.21 3.14 -7.27
CA LYS A 36 -9.17 3.82 -6.40
C LYS A 36 -8.80 5.29 -6.17
N GLY A 37 -9.75 6.17 -6.45
CA GLY A 37 -9.63 7.60 -6.18
C GLY A 37 -8.72 8.38 -7.12
N ILE A 38 -8.00 7.72 -8.03
CA ILE A 38 -7.10 8.39 -8.99
C ILE A 38 -7.85 8.77 -10.27
N THR A 39 -7.58 9.93 -10.81
CA THR A 39 -8.15 10.41 -12.08
C THR A 39 -7.39 9.84 -13.28
N LYS A 40 -8.02 9.88 -14.48
CA LYS A 40 -7.36 9.47 -15.73
C LYS A 40 -6.12 10.31 -16.04
N THR A 41 -6.12 11.58 -15.68
CA THR A 41 -4.99 12.49 -15.87
C THR A 41 -3.85 12.11 -14.92
N GLU A 42 -4.14 11.89 -13.64
CA GLU A 42 -3.14 11.51 -12.64
C GLU A 42 -2.49 10.15 -12.95
N ARG A 43 -3.23 9.20 -13.54
CA ARG A 43 -2.67 7.91 -13.97
C ARG A 43 -1.55 8.05 -15.01
N ARG A 44 -1.59 9.12 -15.82
CA ARG A 44 -0.62 9.39 -16.90
C ARG A 44 0.53 10.28 -16.46
N MET A 45 0.47 10.82 -15.25
CA MET A 45 1.54 11.64 -14.72
C MET A 45 2.75 10.77 -14.40
N GLU A 46 3.92 11.27 -14.72
CA GLU A 46 5.17 10.65 -14.33
C GLU A 46 5.42 10.87 -12.84
N LEU A 47 5.73 9.78 -12.11
CA LEU A 47 6.11 9.79 -10.71
C LEU A 47 7.57 9.32 -10.55
N PRO A 48 8.25 9.70 -9.46
CA PRO A 48 9.59 9.20 -9.18
C PRO A 48 9.62 7.67 -9.19
N GLY A 49 10.54 7.08 -9.95
CA GLY A 49 10.75 5.64 -10.04
C GLY A 49 9.91 4.91 -11.08
N ASP A 50 9.08 5.59 -11.88
CA ASP A 50 8.24 4.95 -12.90
C ASP A 50 9.05 4.19 -13.97
N ASN A 51 10.28 4.58 -14.19
CA ASN A 51 11.20 3.96 -15.15
C ASN A 51 12.22 3.01 -14.52
N TYR A 52 12.04 2.66 -13.23
CA TYR A 52 12.99 1.76 -12.54
C TYR A 52 12.64 0.29 -12.79
N VAL A 53 11.36 -0.05 -12.84
CA VAL A 53 10.87 -1.37 -13.23
C VAL A 53 10.45 -1.30 -14.69
N GLU A 54 11.18 -1.96 -15.58
CA GLU A 54 11.00 -1.79 -17.03
C GLU A 54 9.63 -2.25 -17.53
N ASN A 55 9.16 -3.41 -17.06
CA ASN A 55 7.90 -4.01 -17.49
C ASN A 55 7.13 -4.55 -16.27
N PRO A 56 6.55 -3.68 -15.44
CA PRO A 56 5.89 -4.14 -14.23
C PRO A 56 4.67 -5.01 -14.53
N ASP A 57 4.65 -6.22 -13.98
CA ASP A 57 3.51 -7.14 -14.06
C ASP A 57 2.30 -6.62 -13.26
N THR A 58 2.59 -5.89 -12.20
CA THR A 58 1.56 -5.37 -11.30
C THR A 58 1.74 -3.87 -11.09
N VAL A 59 0.65 -3.12 -11.32
CA VAL A 59 0.59 -1.68 -11.06
C VAL A 59 -0.67 -1.35 -10.27
N TYR A 60 -0.48 -0.73 -9.08
CA TYR A 60 -1.57 -0.11 -8.30
C TYR A 60 -1.39 1.39 -8.29
N GLN A 61 -2.47 2.13 -8.54
CA GLN A 61 -2.42 3.58 -8.56
C GLN A 61 -3.62 4.13 -7.79
N GLN A 62 -3.38 4.71 -6.65
CA GLN A 62 -4.46 5.23 -5.80
C GLN A 62 -4.18 6.67 -5.41
N ALA A 63 -5.22 7.43 -5.15
CA ALA A 63 -5.06 8.79 -4.69
C ALA A 63 -6.22 9.24 -3.81
N ILE A 64 -5.91 10.06 -2.81
CA ILE A 64 -6.88 10.62 -1.87
C ILE A 64 -6.61 12.10 -1.65
N THR A 65 -7.67 12.90 -1.52
CA THR A 65 -7.56 14.30 -1.10
C THR A 65 -7.70 14.38 0.42
N ILE A 66 -6.81 15.11 1.06
CA ILE A 66 -6.68 15.27 2.51
C ILE A 66 -6.82 16.77 2.81
N ASN A 67 -7.75 17.15 3.69
CA ASN A 67 -7.96 18.52 4.14
C ASN A 67 -6.99 18.86 5.28
N ALA A 68 -5.72 18.86 4.94
CA ALA A 68 -4.61 19.24 5.79
C ALA A 68 -3.41 19.65 4.92
N PRO A 69 -2.53 20.54 5.40
CA PRO A 69 -1.30 20.95 4.73
C PRO A 69 -0.35 19.76 4.49
N ALA A 70 0.52 19.90 3.49
CA ALA A 70 1.42 18.82 3.07
C ALA A 70 2.43 18.41 4.16
N ASP A 71 2.84 19.29 5.04
CA ASP A 71 3.75 19.00 6.15
C ASP A 71 3.10 18.10 7.21
N VAL A 72 1.81 18.31 7.51
CA VAL A 72 1.04 17.45 8.43
C VAL A 72 0.84 16.05 7.81
N VAL A 73 0.48 15.97 6.53
CA VAL A 73 0.34 14.70 5.81
C VAL A 73 1.69 13.97 5.74
N TRP A 74 2.76 14.70 5.45
CA TRP A 74 4.13 14.18 5.36
C TRP A 74 4.58 13.54 6.67
N ALA A 75 4.33 14.19 7.80
CA ALA A 75 4.73 13.68 9.10
C ALA A 75 4.13 12.31 9.41
N TYR A 76 2.88 12.06 8.99
CA TYR A 76 2.25 10.74 9.10
C TYR A 76 2.78 9.75 8.05
N LEU A 77 3.08 10.21 6.85
CA LEU A 77 3.59 9.34 5.78
C LEU A 77 4.96 8.76 6.13
N ILE A 78 5.91 9.58 6.58
CA ILE A 78 7.30 9.13 6.76
C ILE A 78 7.52 8.25 7.99
N GLN A 79 6.55 8.14 8.89
CA GLN A 79 6.69 7.29 10.08
C GLN A 79 6.07 5.89 9.94
N VAL A 80 5.46 5.55 8.79
CA VAL A 80 4.88 4.22 8.56
C VAL A 80 5.92 3.09 8.63
N GLY A 81 5.46 1.86 8.85
CA GLY A 81 6.30 0.66 8.79
C GLY A 81 6.18 -0.26 9.99
N TYR A 82 6.78 -1.45 9.84
CA TYR A 82 6.98 -2.44 10.90
C TYR A 82 7.97 -1.89 11.95
N GLN A 83 7.66 -2.09 13.24
CA GLN A 83 8.34 -1.48 14.40
C GLN A 83 8.46 0.05 14.35
N ARG A 84 7.61 0.67 13.55
CA ARG A 84 7.43 2.12 13.42
C ARG A 84 5.99 2.46 13.79
N ALA A 85 5.39 3.49 13.20
CA ALA A 85 4.01 3.89 13.50
C ALA A 85 2.93 2.88 13.06
N GLY A 86 3.31 1.76 12.45
CA GLY A 86 2.39 0.87 11.74
C GLY A 86 2.00 1.42 10.37
N TRP A 87 1.09 0.74 9.67
CA TRP A 87 0.68 1.12 8.31
C TRP A 87 -0.67 1.85 8.27
N TYR A 88 -1.27 2.14 9.43
CA TYR A 88 -2.57 2.82 9.55
C TYR A 88 -3.74 2.11 8.85
N ASN A 89 -3.54 0.85 8.48
CA ASN A 89 -4.54 -0.03 7.92
C ASN A 89 -5.18 -0.92 9.01
N TRP A 90 -5.43 -2.18 8.71
CA TRP A 90 -6.03 -3.12 9.65
C TRP A 90 -5.02 -3.70 10.64
N ASP A 91 -4.88 -3.10 11.80
CA ASP A 91 -3.92 -3.50 12.84
C ASP A 91 -4.01 -4.97 13.26
N PHE A 92 -5.19 -5.61 13.13
CA PHE A 92 -5.32 -7.03 13.45
C PHE A 92 -4.54 -7.92 12.47
N ILE A 93 -4.46 -7.54 11.19
CA ILE A 93 -3.65 -8.24 10.18
C ILE A 93 -2.17 -8.06 10.51
N ASN A 94 -1.76 -6.84 10.84
CA ASN A 94 -0.39 -6.52 11.18
C ASN A 94 0.08 -7.32 12.41
N ARG A 95 -0.76 -7.43 13.45
CA ARG A 95 -0.46 -8.27 14.63
C ARG A 95 -0.38 -9.77 14.32
N TRP A 96 -1.18 -10.24 13.37
CA TRP A 96 -1.12 -11.63 12.93
C TRP A 96 0.12 -11.92 12.08
N ALA A 97 0.59 -10.93 11.31
CA ALA A 97 1.72 -11.06 10.40
C ALA A 97 3.07 -11.11 11.12
N ALA A 98 3.24 -10.38 12.24
CA ALA A 98 4.46 -10.42 13.03
C ALA A 98 4.24 -9.95 14.47
N ASP A 99 5.02 -10.51 15.39
CA ASP A 99 5.07 -10.06 16.78
C ASP A 99 5.72 -8.68 16.90
N ASN A 100 5.32 -7.92 17.93
CA ASN A 100 5.87 -6.57 18.21
C ASN A 100 5.84 -5.63 16.99
N TYR A 101 4.76 -5.69 16.22
CA TYR A 101 4.63 -5.00 14.94
C TYR A 101 4.75 -3.48 15.05
N PHE A 102 4.32 -2.90 16.15
CA PHE A 102 4.24 -1.46 16.35
C PHE A 102 5.37 -0.94 17.23
N TYR A 103 5.78 0.31 17.04
CA TYR A 103 6.79 0.99 17.84
C TYR A 103 6.48 0.96 19.35
N LYS A 104 5.20 1.18 19.70
CA LYS A 104 4.68 1.04 21.07
C LYS A 104 3.24 0.54 21.04
N GLY A 105 2.92 -0.39 21.94
CA GLY A 105 1.56 -0.91 22.08
C GLY A 105 1.17 -1.91 20.97
N ASN A 106 -0.14 -2.03 20.72
CA ASN A 106 -0.72 -3.09 19.87
C ASN A 106 -1.51 -2.52 18.67
N SER A 107 -1.27 -1.28 18.28
CA SER A 107 -1.96 -0.63 17.17
C SER A 107 -1.10 0.45 16.53
N SER A 108 -1.46 0.83 15.32
CA SER A 108 -0.87 1.96 14.62
C SER A 108 -0.94 3.23 15.45
N ALA A 109 0.15 3.99 15.45
CA ALA A 109 0.26 5.23 16.23
C ALA A 109 -0.82 6.24 15.83
N ASN A 110 -1.40 6.92 16.83
CA ASN A 110 -2.37 7.97 16.58
C ASN A 110 -1.74 9.36 16.48
N ASN A 111 -0.50 9.52 16.96
CA ASN A 111 0.20 10.79 17.01
C ASN A 111 1.49 10.72 16.18
N ILE A 112 2.06 11.88 15.89
CA ILE A 112 3.39 12.00 15.31
C ILE A 112 4.42 11.56 16.35
N ILE A 113 5.33 10.66 15.94
CA ILE A 113 6.45 10.14 16.73
C ILE A 113 7.69 10.90 16.28
N LEU A 114 8.20 11.78 17.15
CA LEU A 114 9.31 12.68 16.80
C LEU A 114 10.57 11.92 16.40
N GLU A 115 10.85 10.78 17.02
CA GLU A 115 12.00 9.92 16.74
C GLU A 115 11.97 9.33 15.31
N LEU A 116 10.79 9.28 14.71
CA LEU A 116 10.61 8.75 13.34
C LEU A 116 10.58 9.83 12.26
N GLN A 117 10.77 11.11 12.63
CA GLN A 117 10.71 12.22 11.66
C GLN A 117 12.04 12.53 10.96
N SER A 118 13.09 11.76 11.24
CA SER A 118 14.42 11.93 10.65
C SER A 118 14.75 10.97 9.50
N LEU A 119 13.69 10.46 8.82
CA LEU A 119 13.86 9.56 7.66
C LEU A 119 14.68 10.26 6.57
N LYS A 120 15.62 9.53 5.97
CA LYS A 120 16.50 10.02 4.90
C LYS A 120 16.70 8.97 3.81
N GLU A 121 17.22 9.40 2.67
CA GLU A 121 17.60 8.50 1.58
C GLU A 121 18.66 7.50 2.06
N GLY A 122 18.51 6.25 1.66
CA GLY A 122 19.32 5.11 2.10
C GLY A 122 18.80 4.38 3.33
N ASP A 123 17.88 4.97 4.11
CA ASP A 123 17.23 4.26 5.22
C ASP A 123 16.32 3.13 4.70
N ASN A 124 15.94 2.22 5.61
CA ASN A 124 15.00 1.15 5.30
C ASN A 124 13.67 1.34 6.04
N ILE A 125 12.57 1.04 5.35
CA ILE A 125 11.24 0.91 5.94
C ILE A 125 10.81 -0.55 5.76
N SER A 126 10.70 -1.29 6.87
CA SER A 126 10.26 -2.70 6.83
C SER A 126 8.74 -2.81 6.80
N ILE A 127 8.24 -3.76 6.01
CA ILE A 127 6.84 -4.22 6.05
C ILE A 127 6.70 -5.33 7.07
N LEU A 128 7.65 -6.27 7.08
CA LEU A 128 7.80 -7.41 7.96
C LEU A 128 9.25 -7.53 8.41
N PRO A 129 9.58 -8.40 9.36
CA PRO A 129 10.94 -8.59 9.84
C PRO A 129 11.98 -8.81 8.74
N GLU A 130 11.64 -9.59 7.72
CA GLU A 130 12.53 -9.99 6.64
C GLU A 130 12.32 -9.19 5.34
N ILE A 131 11.30 -8.30 5.28
CA ILE A 131 10.93 -7.57 4.07
C ILE A 131 11.03 -6.08 4.35
N ALA A 132 12.02 -5.45 3.74
CA ALA A 132 12.25 -4.01 3.85
C ALA A 132 12.40 -3.37 2.47
N PHE A 133 11.95 -2.13 2.38
CA PHE A 133 12.16 -1.25 1.23
C PHE A 133 13.19 -0.19 1.58
N LYS A 134 14.08 0.07 0.65
CA LYS A 134 15.03 1.16 0.75
C LYS A 134 14.36 2.49 0.40
N VAL A 135 14.62 3.53 1.14
CA VAL A 135 14.28 4.91 0.77
C VAL A 135 15.23 5.35 -0.33
N GLU A 136 14.77 5.32 -1.56
CA GLU A 136 15.60 5.61 -2.74
C GLU A 136 15.63 7.10 -3.07
N LYS A 137 14.49 7.77 -2.95
CA LYS A 137 14.38 9.23 -3.08
C LYS A 137 13.44 9.78 -2.02
N LEU A 138 13.82 10.92 -1.46
CA LEU A 138 13.01 11.61 -0.47
C LEU A 138 13.13 13.12 -0.64
N LYS A 139 12.00 13.78 -0.87
CA LYS A 139 11.89 15.24 -0.86
C LYS A 139 10.76 15.63 0.07
N LYS A 140 11.14 16.29 1.17
CA LYS A 140 10.19 16.68 2.23
C LYS A 140 8.96 17.37 1.65
N ASN A 141 7.77 16.97 2.12
CA ASN A 141 6.45 17.49 1.74
C ASN A 141 6.11 17.34 0.25
N ASN A 142 6.86 16.52 -0.49
CA ASN A 142 6.67 16.36 -1.92
C ASN A 142 6.63 14.90 -2.36
N HIS A 143 7.71 14.12 -2.19
CA HIS A 143 7.69 12.71 -2.56
C HIS A 143 8.57 11.82 -1.69
N LEU A 144 8.16 10.57 -1.59
CA LEU A 144 8.91 9.46 -1.02
C LEU A 144 8.87 8.30 -2.03
N LEU A 145 10.04 7.83 -2.45
CA LEU A 145 10.18 6.63 -3.27
C LEU A 145 10.85 5.53 -2.47
N LEU A 146 10.14 4.43 -2.31
CA LEU A 146 10.63 3.18 -1.73
C LEU A 146 10.89 2.18 -2.84
N THR A 147 11.97 1.39 -2.71
CA THR A 147 12.36 0.41 -3.70
C THR A 147 12.81 -0.90 -3.07
N ALA A 148 12.63 -2.00 -3.81
CA ALA A 148 13.32 -3.26 -3.56
C ALA A 148 14.05 -3.70 -4.83
N LYS A 149 15.17 -4.42 -4.63
CA LYS A 149 16.00 -4.96 -5.70
C LYS A 149 16.20 -6.46 -5.54
N GLU A 150 16.38 -7.13 -6.68
CA GLU A 150 16.94 -8.46 -6.76
C GLU A 150 18.25 -8.36 -7.55
N GLY A 151 19.39 -8.58 -6.88
CA GLY A 151 20.69 -8.24 -7.44
C GLY A 151 20.82 -6.74 -7.70
N GLU A 152 21.05 -6.35 -8.95
CA GLU A 152 21.15 -4.93 -9.36
C GLU A 152 19.82 -4.37 -9.89
N ASP A 153 18.85 -5.23 -10.20
CA ASP A 153 17.60 -4.86 -10.85
C ASP A 153 16.55 -4.40 -9.83
N TYR A 154 15.82 -3.33 -10.15
CA TYR A 154 14.67 -2.90 -9.38
C TYR A 154 13.49 -3.80 -9.69
N VAL A 155 12.99 -4.51 -8.69
CA VAL A 155 11.82 -5.39 -8.80
C VAL A 155 10.56 -4.76 -8.19
N VAL A 156 10.72 -3.75 -7.34
CA VAL A 156 9.59 -3.00 -6.77
C VAL A 156 9.91 -1.52 -6.69
N THR A 157 8.95 -0.70 -7.09
CA THR A 157 8.87 0.72 -6.72
C THR A 157 7.56 1.02 -6.01
N TRP A 158 7.63 1.83 -4.96
CA TRP A 158 6.46 2.31 -4.21
C TRP A 158 6.58 3.82 -4.01
N ALA A 159 6.00 4.55 -4.93
CA ALA A 159 6.08 6.00 -4.97
C ALA A 159 4.88 6.65 -4.26
N TYR A 160 5.17 7.61 -3.41
CA TYR A 160 4.21 8.50 -2.78
C TYR A 160 4.50 9.93 -3.26
N ASP A 161 3.49 10.59 -3.80
CA ASP A 161 3.61 11.96 -4.32
C ASP A 161 2.54 12.85 -3.68
N LEU A 162 2.99 13.97 -3.08
CA LEU A 162 2.14 14.95 -2.42
C LEU A 162 2.06 16.20 -3.30
N ARG A 163 0.84 16.59 -3.65
CA ARG A 163 0.56 17.81 -4.39
C ARG A 163 -0.31 18.75 -3.58
N ILE A 164 0.16 19.95 -3.41
CA ILE A 164 -0.61 21.00 -2.76
C ILE A 164 -1.69 21.44 -3.75
N LEU A 165 -2.97 21.30 -3.38
CA LEU A 165 -4.10 21.79 -4.15
C LEU A 165 -4.47 23.20 -3.73
N GLN A 166 -4.43 23.46 -2.42
CA GLN A 166 -4.62 24.74 -1.75
C GLN A 166 -3.76 24.71 -0.47
N ASP A 167 -3.62 25.83 0.24
CA ASP A 167 -2.72 25.95 1.39
C ASP A 167 -2.98 24.90 2.48
N ASP A 168 -4.23 24.48 2.65
CA ASP A 168 -4.70 23.52 3.67
C ASP A 168 -5.25 22.23 3.03
N MET A 169 -4.93 21.94 1.80
CA MET A 169 -5.43 20.77 1.08
C MET A 169 -4.34 20.06 0.27
N THR A 170 -4.11 18.80 0.57
CA THR A 170 -3.09 17.97 -0.08
C THR A 170 -3.71 16.81 -0.85
N ARG A 171 -3.24 16.60 -2.07
CA ARG A 171 -3.49 15.40 -2.84
C ARG A 171 -2.34 14.43 -2.62
N LEU A 172 -2.62 13.28 -2.00
CA LEU A 172 -1.68 12.19 -1.84
C LEU A 172 -1.96 11.12 -2.89
N MET A 173 -1.00 10.93 -3.79
CA MET A 173 -1.00 9.89 -4.82
C MET A 173 -0.01 8.81 -4.45
N VAL A 174 -0.36 7.55 -4.73
CA VAL A 174 0.49 6.39 -4.50
C VAL A 174 0.51 5.53 -5.75
N ARG A 175 1.70 5.13 -6.18
CA ARG A 175 1.91 4.14 -7.24
C ARG A 175 2.85 3.06 -6.76
N TRP A 176 2.37 1.83 -6.83
CA TRP A 176 3.15 0.62 -6.68
C TRP A 176 3.37 0.02 -8.05
N GLN A 177 4.60 -0.37 -8.35
CA GLN A 177 4.95 -1.18 -9.51
C GLN A 177 5.81 -2.33 -9.04
N SER A 178 5.56 -3.51 -9.56
CA SER A 178 6.39 -4.67 -9.26
C SER A 178 6.50 -5.61 -10.44
N ASP A 179 7.67 -6.22 -10.54
CA ASP A 179 8.00 -7.37 -11.38
C ASP A 179 8.62 -8.40 -10.43
N ILE A 180 7.75 -9.19 -9.78
CA ILE A 180 8.17 -10.13 -8.73
C ILE A 180 7.67 -11.52 -9.08
N GLY A 181 8.59 -12.36 -9.54
CA GLY A 181 8.37 -13.77 -9.76
C GLY A 181 7.91 -14.13 -11.16
N GLU A 182 8.31 -15.28 -11.58
CA GLU A 182 7.98 -15.87 -12.86
C GLU A 182 7.12 -17.12 -12.70
N GLY A 183 6.11 -17.23 -13.56
CA GLY A 183 5.35 -18.44 -13.76
C GLY A 183 3.87 -18.35 -13.46
N PHE A 184 3.08 -18.99 -14.29
CA PHE A 184 1.62 -18.96 -14.31
C PHE A 184 0.94 -19.14 -12.92
N LEU A 185 1.46 -20.04 -12.09
CA LEU A 185 0.87 -20.27 -10.76
C LEU A 185 1.14 -19.08 -9.80
N PHE A 186 2.33 -18.48 -9.89
CA PHE A 186 2.67 -17.32 -9.07
C PHE A 186 1.84 -16.11 -9.48
N ASP A 187 1.73 -15.85 -10.78
CA ASP A 187 0.94 -14.77 -11.35
C ASP A 187 -0.54 -14.94 -11.00
N LEU A 188 -1.06 -16.16 -11.12
CA LEU A 188 -2.43 -16.47 -10.74
C LEU A 188 -2.68 -16.25 -9.24
N MET A 189 -1.76 -16.68 -8.37
CA MET A 189 -1.85 -16.45 -6.93
C MET A 189 -1.77 -14.97 -6.60
N ASN A 190 -0.85 -14.25 -7.21
CA ASN A 190 -0.72 -12.81 -7.02
C ASN A 190 -2.00 -12.09 -7.46
N TYR A 191 -2.47 -12.40 -8.65
CA TYR A 191 -3.66 -11.79 -9.24
C TYR A 191 -4.96 -12.12 -8.50
N VAL A 192 -5.12 -13.36 -8.01
CA VAL A 192 -6.38 -13.83 -7.40
C VAL A 192 -6.39 -13.71 -5.89
N ILE A 193 -5.25 -13.84 -5.22
CA ILE A 193 -5.15 -13.87 -3.75
C ILE A 193 -4.54 -12.58 -3.22
N THR A 194 -3.39 -12.18 -3.75
CA THR A 194 -2.65 -11.02 -3.21
C THR A 194 -3.31 -9.71 -3.57
N GLU A 195 -3.70 -9.52 -4.83
CA GLU A 195 -4.39 -8.30 -5.27
C GLU A 195 -5.76 -8.11 -4.58
N PRO A 196 -6.71 -9.09 -4.67
CA PRO A 196 -8.01 -8.90 -4.01
C PRO A 196 -7.93 -9.01 -2.49
N GLY A 197 -7.02 -9.84 -2.00
CA GLY A 197 -6.91 -10.12 -0.57
C GLY A 197 -6.14 -9.09 0.23
N GLY A 198 -5.40 -8.19 -0.40
CA GLY A 198 -4.57 -7.39 0.47
C GLY A 198 -3.98 -6.10 -0.08
N ALA A 199 -3.13 -6.15 -1.08
CA ALA A 199 -2.26 -5.02 -1.38
C ALA A 199 -3.02 -3.73 -1.71
N GLY A 200 -3.93 -3.76 -2.68
CA GLY A 200 -4.69 -2.56 -3.07
C GLY A 200 -5.68 -2.07 -2.00
N ILE A 201 -6.35 -3.00 -1.31
CA ILE A 201 -7.28 -2.64 -0.24
C ILE A 201 -6.52 -2.12 0.98
N GLN A 202 -5.45 -2.78 1.39
CA GLN A 202 -4.64 -2.34 2.53
C GLN A 202 -3.96 -1.00 2.25
N GLN A 203 -3.47 -0.76 1.04
CA GLN A 203 -2.95 0.55 0.64
C GLN A 203 -4.03 1.63 0.74
N TRP A 204 -5.26 1.35 0.27
CA TRP A 204 -6.37 2.29 0.42
C TRP A 204 -6.72 2.57 1.88
N GLU A 205 -6.75 1.55 2.74
CA GLU A 205 -6.97 1.72 4.18
C GLU A 205 -5.85 2.55 4.82
N MET A 206 -4.59 2.35 4.40
CA MET A 206 -3.46 3.18 4.83
C MET A 206 -3.66 4.65 4.45
N LEU A 207 -4.06 4.93 3.20
CA LEU A 207 -4.34 6.30 2.76
C LEU A 207 -5.44 6.97 3.59
N LYS A 208 -6.52 6.23 3.89
CA LYS A 208 -7.59 6.70 4.79
C LYS A 208 -7.08 6.91 6.22
N GLY A 209 -6.21 6.03 6.68
CA GLY A 209 -5.59 6.13 8.00
C GLY A 209 -4.70 7.37 8.16
N ILE A 210 -3.91 7.70 7.13
CA ILE A 210 -3.14 8.96 7.07
C ILE A 210 -4.09 10.16 7.05
N LYS A 211 -5.08 10.15 6.14
CA LYS A 211 -6.08 11.22 6.02
C LYS A 211 -6.75 11.52 7.36
N LYS A 212 -7.29 10.49 8.02
CA LYS A 212 -7.99 10.65 9.30
C LYS A 212 -7.13 11.31 10.37
N ARG A 213 -5.84 10.96 10.43
CA ARG A 213 -4.90 11.49 11.43
C ARG A 213 -4.48 12.91 11.12
N ALA A 214 -4.11 13.16 9.86
CA ALA A 214 -3.68 14.48 9.41
C ALA A 214 -4.81 15.52 9.57
N GLU A 215 -6.02 15.20 9.12
CA GLU A 215 -7.18 16.09 9.25
C GLU A 215 -7.58 16.33 10.71
N ARG A 216 -7.52 15.30 11.55
CA ARG A 216 -7.78 15.47 12.99
C ARG A 216 -6.80 16.46 13.63
N ASP A 217 -5.50 16.27 13.38
CA ASP A 217 -4.48 17.10 14.03
C ASP A 217 -4.51 18.52 13.50
N TYR A 218 -4.72 18.69 12.19
CA TYR A 218 -4.88 20.01 11.61
C TYR A 218 -6.10 20.76 12.15
N ASN A 219 -7.23 20.09 12.30
CA ASN A 219 -8.44 20.68 12.90
C ASN A 219 -8.24 21.04 14.37
N ASN A 220 -7.50 20.24 15.13
CA ASN A 220 -7.20 20.52 16.54
C ASN A 220 -6.27 21.71 16.76
N LEU A 221 -5.46 22.06 15.75
CA LEU A 221 -4.60 23.25 15.80
C LEU A 221 -5.34 24.55 15.49
N ASN A 222 -6.49 24.45 14.82
CA ASN A 222 -7.28 25.60 14.35
C ASN A 222 -8.56 25.85 15.19
N ASN A 223 -8.83 25.02 16.21
CA ASN A 223 -9.89 25.17 17.19
C ASN A 223 -9.32 25.54 18.57
#